data_235795b048d65094715e4ab33345d91d
#
_entry.id   235795b048d65094715e4ab33345d91d
#
_cell.length_a   1.000
_cell.length_b   1.000
_cell.length_c   1.000
_cell.angle_alpha   90.00
_cell.angle_beta   90.00
_cell.angle_gamma   90.00
#
_symmetry.space_group_name_H-M   'P 1'
#
loop_
_entity.id
_entity.type
_entity.pdbx_description
1 polymer ?
#
loop_
_entity_poly.entity_id
_entity_poly.type
_entity_poly.pdbx_seq_one_letter_code
_entity_poly.pdbx_strand_id
1 'polypeptide(L)'
;MSHESETARAPVAIGEVLAGKYRIDRVLGQGGMGVVVAATHVHLRQQVAIKLLLKGARGEVVARFLREARAAARLKSEHVARVLDVGELPNGSPYMVMEYLEGSDLEGVLAQRGPLPVEEAVLHVLQACEAIAEAHAAGIVHRDLKPANLFLTRMPDGSGSVKVLDFGISKDTTEDPSEQSASLTR
;
A
#
# COMPACT_ATOMS: atom_id res chain seq x y z
N MET A 1 -9.56 -31.36 21.26
CA MET A 1 -9.58 -29.90 21.59
C MET A 1 -8.97 -29.19 20.40
N SER A 2 -9.83 -28.72 19.52
CA SER A 2 -9.44 -28.13 18.22
C SER A 2 -9.04 -26.66 18.44
N HIS A 3 -7.77 -26.32 18.19
CA HIS A 3 -7.34 -24.94 18.08
C HIS A 3 -7.89 -24.38 16.76
N GLU A 4 -9.06 -23.76 16.82
CA GLU A 4 -9.51 -22.87 15.76
C GLU A 4 -8.54 -21.68 15.70
N SER A 5 -7.82 -21.60 14.60
CA SER A 5 -6.99 -20.45 14.25
C SER A 5 -7.92 -19.22 14.18
N GLU A 6 -7.79 -18.32 15.15
CA GLU A 6 -8.46 -17.04 15.20
C GLU A 6 -7.89 -16.17 14.05
N THR A 7 -8.43 -16.38 12.85
CA THR A 7 -8.14 -15.54 11.68
C THR A 7 -8.53 -14.12 12.07
N ALA A 8 -7.57 -13.22 12.17
CA ALA A 8 -7.77 -11.84 12.55
C ALA A 8 -8.84 -11.22 11.65
N ARG A 9 -10.04 -11.08 12.19
CA ARG A 9 -11.22 -10.61 11.46
C ARG A 9 -10.98 -9.18 10.99
N ALA A 10 -11.22 -8.92 9.70
CA ALA A 10 -11.11 -7.55 9.16
C ALA A 10 -11.83 -6.55 10.08
N PRO A 11 -11.25 -5.35 10.32
CA PRO A 11 -11.80 -4.38 11.26
C PRO A 11 -13.16 -3.82 10.85
N VAL A 12 -13.61 -4.11 9.61
CA VAL A 12 -14.85 -3.63 9.00
C VAL A 12 -15.59 -4.76 8.29
N ALA A 13 -16.93 -4.64 8.15
CA ALA A 13 -17.77 -5.60 7.44
C ALA A 13 -18.11 -5.11 6.02
N ILE A 14 -18.31 -6.06 5.09
CA ILE A 14 -18.83 -5.74 3.74
C ILE A 14 -20.24 -5.14 3.89
N GLY A 15 -20.51 -4.05 3.17
CA GLY A 15 -21.74 -3.27 3.24
C GLY A 15 -21.76 -2.20 4.34
N GLU A 16 -20.83 -2.24 5.31
CA GLU A 16 -20.67 -1.22 6.33
C GLU A 16 -20.28 0.12 5.70
N VAL A 17 -20.82 1.23 6.25
CA VAL A 17 -20.45 2.59 5.81
C VAL A 17 -19.45 3.19 6.81
N LEU A 18 -18.20 3.25 6.41
CA LEU A 18 -17.09 3.80 7.16
C LEU A 18 -17.16 5.33 7.15
N ALA A 19 -17.02 5.95 8.33
CA ALA A 19 -17.03 7.41 8.52
C ALA A 19 -18.22 8.12 7.86
N GLY A 20 -19.36 7.43 7.63
CA GLY A 20 -20.54 7.97 6.95
C GLY A 20 -20.35 8.28 5.46
N LYS A 21 -19.21 7.92 4.87
CA LYS A 21 -18.83 8.30 3.51
C LYS A 21 -18.51 7.12 2.58
N TYR A 22 -17.94 6.03 3.09
CA TYR A 22 -17.36 4.97 2.27
C TYR A 22 -18.03 3.63 2.57
N ARG A 23 -18.87 3.14 1.66
CA ARG A 23 -19.46 1.80 1.78
C ARG A 23 -18.42 0.76 1.36
N ILE A 24 -18.14 -0.18 2.24
CA ILE A 24 -17.20 -1.27 1.99
C ILE A 24 -17.81 -2.26 1.00
N ASP A 25 -17.16 -2.49 -0.13
CA ASP A 25 -17.65 -3.38 -1.17
C ASP A 25 -17.01 -4.78 -1.07
N ARG A 26 -15.67 -4.86 -0.90
CA ARG A 26 -14.94 -6.13 -0.75
C ARG A 26 -13.54 -5.91 -0.17
N VAL A 27 -12.93 -6.98 0.31
CA VAL A 27 -11.51 -7.00 0.70
C VAL A 27 -10.66 -7.15 -0.57
N LEU A 28 -9.60 -6.32 -0.69
CA LEU A 28 -8.60 -6.38 -1.75
C LEU A 28 -7.39 -7.20 -1.32
N GLY A 29 -6.95 -7.05 -0.07
CA GLY A 29 -5.81 -7.76 0.48
C GLY A 29 -5.73 -7.59 1.99
N GLN A 30 -5.04 -8.53 2.64
CA GLN A 30 -4.77 -8.49 4.07
C GLN A 30 -3.32 -8.87 4.32
N GLY A 31 -2.63 -8.11 5.14
CA GLY A 31 -1.25 -8.33 5.53
C GLY A 31 -1.03 -8.14 7.03
N GLY A 32 0.20 -8.28 7.48
CA GLY A 32 0.54 -8.24 8.91
C GLY A 32 0.18 -6.93 9.63
N MET A 33 0.13 -5.80 8.93
CA MET A 33 -0.17 -4.49 9.53
C MET A 33 -1.62 -4.05 9.34
N GLY A 34 -2.35 -4.60 8.36
CA GLY A 34 -3.68 -4.11 8.06
C GLY A 34 -4.40 -4.84 6.96
N VAL A 35 -5.54 -4.31 6.60
CA VAL A 35 -6.37 -4.77 5.50
C VAL A 35 -6.61 -3.63 4.53
N VAL A 36 -6.61 -3.94 3.23
CA VAL A 36 -7.01 -3.02 2.18
C VAL A 36 -8.36 -3.48 1.64
N VAL A 37 -9.31 -2.57 1.55
CA VAL A 37 -10.66 -2.83 1.06
C VAL A 37 -10.99 -1.93 -0.12
N ALA A 38 -11.77 -2.44 -1.08
CA ALA A 38 -12.48 -1.60 -2.03
C ALA A 38 -13.72 -1.03 -1.37
N ALA A 39 -13.98 0.24 -1.61
CA ALA A 39 -15.17 0.92 -1.11
C ALA A 39 -15.72 1.90 -2.15
N THR A 40 -17.00 2.20 -2.06
CA THR A 40 -17.66 3.24 -2.86
C THR A 40 -17.95 4.47 -2.00
N HIS A 41 -17.46 5.62 -2.42
CA HIS A 41 -17.84 6.90 -1.80
C HIS A 41 -19.33 7.17 -2.05
N VAL A 42 -20.17 7.16 -1.01
CA VAL A 42 -21.64 7.14 -1.13
C VAL A 42 -22.24 8.34 -1.87
N HIS A 43 -21.62 9.52 -1.75
CA HIS A 43 -22.12 10.74 -2.42
C HIS A 43 -21.51 10.92 -3.82
N LEU A 44 -20.21 10.66 -3.99
CA LEU A 44 -19.52 10.84 -5.28
C LEU A 44 -19.69 9.65 -6.21
N ARG A 45 -20.14 8.50 -5.69
CA ARG A 45 -20.25 7.22 -6.43
C ARG A 45 -18.95 6.79 -7.09
N GLN A 46 -17.82 7.19 -6.49
CA GLN A 46 -16.47 6.81 -6.93
C GLN A 46 -15.95 5.64 -6.11
N GLN A 47 -15.29 4.71 -6.80
CA GLN A 47 -14.54 3.65 -6.12
C GLN A 47 -13.24 4.20 -5.55
N VAL A 48 -12.91 3.73 -4.34
CA VAL A 48 -11.67 4.04 -3.63
C VAL A 48 -11.09 2.77 -3.01
N ALA A 49 -9.80 2.75 -2.76
CA ALA A 49 -9.16 1.75 -1.91
C ALA A 49 -8.94 2.35 -0.52
N ILE A 50 -9.26 1.60 0.53
CA ILE A 50 -9.07 2.07 1.90
C ILE A 50 -8.17 1.09 2.63
N LYS A 51 -7.02 1.59 3.12
CA LYS A 51 -6.10 0.85 3.98
C LYS A 51 -6.46 1.11 5.45
N LEU A 52 -6.68 0.04 6.19
CA LEU A 52 -7.09 0.04 7.59
C LEU A 52 -6.08 -0.74 8.41
N LEU A 53 -5.73 -0.24 9.59
CA LEU A 53 -4.93 -1.00 10.53
C LEU A 53 -5.74 -2.12 11.19
N LEU A 54 -5.09 -3.24 11.52
CA LEU A 54 -5.73 -4.31 12.29
C LEU A 54 -6.12 -3.81 13.69
N LYS A 55 -7.17 -4.42 14.26
CA LYS A 55 -7.63 -4.09 15.61
C LYS A 55 -6.49 -4.26 16.63
N GLY A 56 -6.35 -3.25 17.50
CA GLY A 56 -5.32 -3.25 18.55
C GLY A 56 -3.99 -2.60 18.17
N ALA A 57 -3.81 -2.14 16.92
CA ALA A 57 -2.65 -1.33 16.55
C ALA A 57 -2.60 -0.05 17.39
N ARG A 58 -1.45 0.22 18.04
CA ARG A 58 -1.24 1.38 18.92
C ARG A 58 0.18 1.92 18.78
N GLY A 59 0.40 3.12 19.35
CA GLY A 59 1.73 3.70 19.48
C GLY A 59 2.45 3.83 18.14
N GLU A 60 3.60 3.17 18.03
CA GLU A 60 4.48 3.30 16.87
C GLU A 60 3.86 2.82 15.56
N VAL A 61 3.02 1.77 15.58
CA VAL A 61 2.34 1.27 14.37
C VAL A 61 1.40 2.33 13.80
N VAL A 62 0.65 3.03 14.63
CA VAL A 62 -0.23 4.14 14.22
C VAL A 62 0.60 5.32 13.72
N ALA A 63 1.65 5.71 14.45
CA ALA A 63 2.53 6.81 14.04
C ALA A 63 3.20 6.53 12.68
N ARG A 64 3.62 5.31 12.46
CA ARG A 64 4.19 4.81 11.20
C ARG A 64 3.19 4.92 10.06
N PHE A 65 1.98 4.39 10.23
CA PHE A 65 0.91 4.46 9.24
C PHE A 65 0.61 5.90 8.82
N LEU A 66 0.53 6.83 9.77
CA LEU A 66 0.30 8.25 9.50
C LEU A 66 1.49 8.91 8.81
N ARG A 67 2.73 8.50 9.12
CA ARG A 67 3.92 8.98 8.39
C ARG A 67 3.91 8.52 6.93
N GLU A 68 3.57 7.25 6.66
CA GLU A 68 3.41 6.71 5.31
C GLU A 68 2.36 7.50 4.52
N ALA A 69 1.18 7.69 5.10
CA ALA A 69 0.10 8.42 4.46
C ALA A 69 0.50 9.86 4.10
N ARG A 70 1.14 10.58 5.04
CA ARG A 70 1.60 11.96 4.81
C ARG A 70 2.70 12.05 3.75
N ALA A 71 3.58 11.05 3.70
CA ALA A 71 4.65 11.01 2.71
C ALA A 71 4.09 10.74 1.31
N ALA A 72 3.24 9.72 1.17
CA ALA A 72 2.59 9.40 -0.10
C ALA A 72 1.71 10.56 -0.62
N ALA A 73 1.01 11.28 0.27
CA ALA A 73 0.19 12.44 -0.10
C ALA A 73 0.99 13.63 -0.66
N ARG A 74 2.31 13.68 -0.46
CA ARG A 74 3.19 14.74 -1.01
C ARG A 74 3.63 14.46 -2.44
N LEU A 75 3.57 13.20 -2.87
CA LEU A 75 4.01 12.78 -4.19
C LEU A 75 2.91 13.05 -5.22
N LYS A 76 3.31 13.54 -6.39
CA LYS A 76 2.42 13.98 -7.48
C LYS A 76 2.58 13.16 -8.75
N SER A 77 3.63 12.33 -8.83
CA SER A 77 3.88 11.46 -9.99
C SER A 77 2.63 10.63 -10.32
N GLU A 78 2.31 10.51 -11.58
CA GLU A 78 1.26 9.61 -12.05
C GLU A 78 1.58 8.13 -11.79
N HIS A 79 2.85 7.82 -11.53
CA HIS A 79 3.33 6.48 -11.17
C HIS A 79 3.35 6.22 -9.65
N VAL A 80 2.65 7.02 -8.86
CA VAL A 80 2.40 6.79 -7.43
C VAL A 80 0.90 6.60 -7.21
N ALA A 81 0.50 5.63 -6.39
CA ALA A 81 -0.89 5.50 -5.97
C ALA A 81 -1.29 6.72 -5.11
N ARG A 82 -2.25 7.50 -5.60
CA ARG A 82 -2.62 8.78 -4.99
C ARG A 82 -3.38 8.57 -3.68
N VAL A 83 -2.93 9.23 -2.61
CA VAL A 83 -3.68 9.36 -1.36
C VAL A 83 -4.71 10.48 -1.52
N LEU A 84 -5.98 10.16 -1.25
CA LEU A 84 -7.13 11.07 -1.41
C LEU A 84 -7.56 11.67 -0.07
N ASP A 85 -7.50 10.89 1.01
CA ASP A 85 -7.95 11.32 2.34
C ASP A 85 -7.29 10.45 3.42
N VAL A 86 -7.22 10.99 4.64
CA VAL A 86 -6.80 10.26 5.85
C VAL A 86 -7.81 10.59 6.95
N GLY A 87 -8.28 9.59 7.64
CA GLY A 87 -9.25 9.78 8.71
C GLY A 87 -9.01 8.83 9.88
N GLU A 88 -9.90 8.91 10.84
CA GLU A 88 -9.89 8.12 12.06
C GLU A 88 -11.27 7.49 12.30
N LEU A 89 -11.27 6.22 12.67
CA LEU A 89 -12.48 5.49 13.05
C LEU A 89 -12.94 5.91 14.46
N PRO A 90 -14.21 5.65 14.83
CA PRO A 90 -14.71 5.94 16.19
C PRO A 90 -13.90 5.29 17.31
N ASN A 91 -13.16 4.22 17.02
CA ASN A 91 -12.28 3.54 17.97
C ASN A 91 -10.86 4.10 18.02
N GLY A 92 -10.58 5.22 17.34
CA GLY A 92 -9.27 5.86 17.28
C GLY A 92 -8.28 5.24 16.28
N SER A 93 -8.67 4.21 15.51
CA SER A 93 -7.80 3.61 14.51
C SER A 93 -7.78 4.46 13.23
N PRO A 94 -6.60 4.85 12.70
CA PRO A 94 -6.54 5.61 11.47
C PRO A 94 -6.84 4.75 10.25
N TYR A 95 -7.36 5.38 9.21
CA TYR A 95 -7.49 4.82 7.87
C TYR A 95 -6.97 5.79 6.82
N MET A 96 -6.54 5.24 5.68
CA MET A 96 -6.06 6.00 4.53
C MET A 96 -6.89 5.63 3.31
N VAL A 97 -7.41 6.64 2.63
CA VAL A 97 -8.17 6.50 1.38
C VAL A 97 -7.25 6.79 0.21
N MET A 98 -7.24 5.90 -0.75
CA MET A 98 -6.40 5.97 -1.95
C MET A 98 -7.27 5.83 -3.20
N GLU A 99 -6.75 6.24 -4.34
CA GLU A 99 -7.35 5.92 -5.63
C GLU A 99 -7.54 4.40 -5.76
N TYR A 100 -8.69 4.00 -6.31
CA TYR A 100 -8.92 2.61 -6.67
C TYR A 100 -8.23 2.31 -7.99
N LEU A 101 -7.43 1.26 -8.04
CA LEU A 101 -6.71 0.84 -9.23
C LEU A 101 -7.34 -0.43 -9.80
N GLU A 102 -7.57 -0.45 -11.11
CA GLU A 102 -8.01 -1.63 -11.84
C GLU A 102 -6.81 -2.31 -12.48
N GLY A 103 -6.60 -3.59 -12.17
CA GLY A 103 -5.46 -4.35 -12.68
C GLY A 103 -4.94 -5.36 -11.68
N SER A 104 -3.63 -5.57 -11.66
CA SER A 104 -2.93 -6.49 -10.76
C SER A 104 -1.55 -5.97 -10.43
N ASP A 105 -1.00 -6.35 -9.28
CA ASP A 105 0.42 -6.14 -9.00
C ASP A 105 1.29 -7.02 -9.93
N LEU A 106 2.56 -6.64 -10.09
CA LEU A 106 3.47 -7.36 -10.97
C LEU A 106 3.82 -8.77 -10.46
N GLU A 107 3.67 -9.06 -9.17
CA GLU A 107 3.82 -10.41 -8.65
C GLU A 107 2.72 -11.33 -9.20
N GLY A 108 1.46 -10.88 -9.16
CA GLY A 108 0.32 -11.58 -9.75
C GLY A 108 0.44 -11.71 -11.27
N VAL A 109 0.89 -10.66 -11.96
CA VAL A 109 1.14 -10.71 -13.41
C VAL A 109 2.20 -11.76 -13.76
N LEU A 110 3.32 -11.78 -13.04
CA LEU A 110 4.40 -12.76 -13.24
C LEU A 110 3.95 -14.20 -12.93
N ALA A 111 3.13 -14.38 -11.91
CA ALA A 111 2.59 -15.70 -11.57
C ALA A 111 1.65 -16.24 -12.65
N GLN A 112 0.88 -15.36 -13.33
CA GLN A 112 -0.08 -15.75 -14.36
C GLN A 112 0.54 -15.88 -15.76
N ARG A 113 1.47 -14.98 -16.12
CA ARG A 113 2.02 -14.87 -17.47
C ARG A 113 3.43 -15.43 -17.63
N GLY A 114 4.13 -15.70 -16.49
CA GLY A 114 5.56 -15.99 -16.49
C GLY A 114 6.42 -14.74 -16.73
N PRO A 115 7.68 -14.91 -17.15
CA PRO A 115 8.57 -13.78 -17.44
C PRO A 115 8.02 -12.82 -18.48
N LEU A 116 8.15 -11.52 -18.23
CA LEU A 116 7.72 -10.49 -19.17
C LEU A 116 8.75 -10.33 -20.32
N PRO A 117 8.30 -9.92 -21.52
CA PRO A 117 9.22 -9.44 -22.56
C PRO A 117 10.12 -8.33 -22.03
N VAL A 118 11.37 -8.28 -22.52
CA VAL A 118 12.38 -7.33 -22.02
C VAL A 118 11.90 -5.89 -22.14
N GLU A 119 11.31 -5.52 -23.26
CA GLU A 119 10.82 -4.17 -23.54
C GLU A 119 9.71 -3.79 -22.56
N GLU A 120 8.76 -4.70 -22.28
CA GLU A 120 7.68 -4.50 -21.31
C GLU A 120 8.24 -4.33 -19.89
N ALA A 121 9.18 -5.20 -19.49
CA ALA A 121 9.82 -5.14 -18.17
C ALA A 121 10.61 -3.83 -17.98
N VAL A 122 11.37 -3.40 -18.99
CA VAL A 122 12.14 -2.14 -18.97
C VAL A 122 11.19 -0.96 -18.83
N LEU A 123 10.10 -0.92 -19.58
CA LEU A 123 9.11 0.16 -19.48
C LEU A 123 8.53 0.27 -18.07
N HIS A 124 8.13 -0.86 -17.47
CA HIS A 124 7.58 -0.87 -16.10
C HIS A 124 8.60 -0.40 -15.06
N VAL A 125 9.88 -0.79 -15.22
CA VAL A 125 10.96 -0.33 -14.33
C VAL A 125 11.21 1.16 -14.49
N LEU A 126 11.20 1.70 -15.71
CA LEU A 126 11.37 3.14 -15.96
C LEU A 126 10.26 3.95 -15.29
N GLN A 127 9.00 3.54 -15.43
CA GLN A 127 7.86 4.18 -14.78
C GLN A 127 7.98 4.15 -13.25
N ALA A 128 8.41 3.02 -12.68
CA ALA A 128 8.69 2.93 -11.25
C ALA A 128 9.83 3.86 -10.83
N CYS A 129 10.90 3.98 -11.64
CA CYS A 129 12.01 4.89 -11.38
C CYS A 129 11.57 6.36 -11.34
N GLU A 130 10.61 6.79 -12.17
CA GLU A 130 10.06 8.15 -12.11
C GLU A 130 9.39 8.44 -10.75
N ALA A 131 8.58 7.51 -10.26
CA ALA A 131 7.96 7.62 -8.94
C ALA A 131 9.01 7.68 -7.81
N ILE A 132 10.02 6.81 -7.89
CA ILE A 132 11.09 6.73 -6.88
C ILE A 132 11.99 7.97 -6.92
N ALA A 133 12.26 8.53 -8.10
CA ALA A 133 13.04 9.76 -8.23
C ALA A 133 12.35 10.95 -7.54
N GLU A 134 11.03 11.11 -7.73
CA GLU A 134 10.26 12.15 -7.02
C GLU A 134 10.28 11.91 -5.49
N ALA A 135 10.09 10.65 -5.06
CA ALA A 135 10.14 10.31 -3.64
C ALA A 135 11.50 10.66 -3.02
N HIS A 136 12.61 10.30 -3.68
CA HIS A 136 13.95 10.62 -3.23
C HIS A 136 14.20 12.12 -3.17
N ALA A 137 13.74 12.90 -4.17
CA ALA A 137 13.81 14.35 -4.15
C ALA A 137 13.04 14.97 -2.96
N ALA A 138 11.97 14.30 -2.50
CA ALA A 138 11.21 14.67 -1.31
C ALA A 138 11.79 14.11 0.02
N GLY A 139 12.94 13.44 -0.03
CA GLY A 139 13.58 12.79 1.12
C GLY A 139 12.90 11.51 1.59
N ILE A 140 12.09 10.89 0.73
CA ILE A 140 11.33 9.66 1.02
C ILE A 140 12.00 8.47 0.35
N VAL A 141 12.37 7.45 1.10
CA VAL A 141 12.92 6.19 0.58
C VAL A 141 11.88 5.08 0.72
N HIS A 142 11.65 4.33 -0.34
CA HIS A 142 10.59 3.29 -0.38
C HIS A 142 10.88 2.09 0.53
N ARG A 143 12.12 1.61 0.59
CA ARG A 143 12.65 0.53 1.45
C ARG A 143 12.04 -0.88 1.28
N ASP A 144 10.96 -1.05 0.50
CA ASP A 144 10.32 -2.35 0.25
C ASP A 144 9.86 -2.47 -1.22
N LEU A 145 10.68 -1.97 -2.16
CA LEU A 145 10.34 -2.06 -3.59
C LEU A 145 10.47 -3.51 -4.07
N LYS A 146 9.35 -4.06 -4.56
CA LYS A 146 9.23 -5.44 -5.05
C LYS A 146 8.04 -5.55 -5.99
N PRO A 147 7.90 -6.61 -6.81
CA PRO A 147 6.79 -6.78 -7.75
C PRO A 147 5.39 -6.63 -7.11
N ALA A 148 5.19 -7.09 -5.89
CA ALA A 148 3.92 -6.94 -5.16
C ALA A 148 3.55 -5.48 -4.85
N ASN A 149 4.51 -4.55 -4.85
CA ASN A 149 4.31 -3.12 -4.62
C ASN A 149 4.35 -2.29 -5.91
N LEU A 150 4.36 -2.94 -7.07
CA LEU A 150 4.27 -2.33 -8.40
C LEU A 150 2.96 -2.79 -9.05
N PHE A 151 1.97 -1.91 -9.09
CA PHE A 151 0.65 -2.23 -9.58
C PHE A 151 0.50 -1.83 -11.05
N LEU A 152 0.25 -2.80 -11.92
CA LEU A 152 -0.01 -2.56 -13.33
C LEU A 152 -1.49 -2.25 -13.54
N THR A 153 -1.79 -1.02 -13.87
CA THR A 153 -3.13 -0.52 -14.20
C THR A 153 -3.22 -0.14 -15.66
N ARG A 154 -4.43 0.11 -16.15
CA ARG A 154 -4.67 0.58 -17.51
C ARG A 154 -5.02 2.05 -17.51
N MET A 155 -4.40 2.78 -18.40
CA MET A 155 -4.76 4.16 -18.72
C MET A 155 -6.01 4.21 -19.59
N PRO A 156 -6.71 5.36 -19.69
CA PRO A 156 -7.90 5.51 -20.54
C PRO A 156 -7.66 5.18 -22.04
N ASP A 157 -6.44 5.35 -22.51
CA ASP A 157 -6.03 5.00 -23.90
C ASP A 157 -5.74 3.50 -24.08
N GLY A 158 -5.88 2.71 -23.00
CA GLY A 158 -5.64 1.27 -22.99
C GLY A 158 -4.18 0.86 -22.75
N SER A 159 -3.24 1.80 -22.66
CA SER A 159 -1.84 1.52 -22.34
C SER A 159 -1.69 1.05 -20.89
N GLY A 160 -0.66 0.23 -20.63
CA GLY A 160 -0.28 -0.17 -19.28
C GLY A 160 0.47 0.94 -18.57
N SER A 161 0.15 1.17 -17.30
CA SER A 161 0.87 2.11 -16.44
C SER A 161 1.16 1.46 -15.09
N VAL A 162 2.40 1.57 -14.63
CA VAL A 162 2.77 1.09 -13.29
C VAL A 162 2.54 2.20 -12.27
N LYS A 163 1.95 1.81 -11.13
CA LYS A 163 1.87 2.66 -9.94
C LYS A 163 2.59 2.00 -8.77
N VAL A 164 3.46 2.76 -8.13
CA VAL A 164 4.15 2.34 -6.91
C VAL A 164 3.18 2.46 -5.74
N LEU A 165 3.04 1.36 -5.01
CA LEU A 165 2.22 1.26 -3.80
C LEU A 165 3.10 1.32 -2.56
N ASP A 166 2.50 1.62 -1.41
CA ASP A 166 3.06 1.42 -0.05
C ASP A 166 4.52 1.86 0.10
N PHE A 167 4.76 3.16 0.13
CA PHE A 167 6.08 3.70 0.49
C PHE A 167 6.41 3.28 1.93
N GLY A 168 7.24 2.22 2.03
CA GLY A 168 7.61 1.56 3.28
C GLY A 168 8.55 2.41 4.15
N ILE A 169 8.10 3.60 4.60
CA ILE A 169 8.82 4.46 5.55
C ILE A 169 9.10 3.74 6.88
N SER A 170 8.62 2.54 7.00
CA SER A 170 8.45 1.80 8.23
C SER A 170 9.46 0.70 8.53
N LYS A 171 10.42 0.46 7.67
CA LYS A 171 11.59 -0.33 8.10
C LYS A 171 12.60 0.64 8.72
N ASP A 172 12.31 1.15 9.92
CA ASP A 172 13.35 1.76 10.72
C ASP A 172 14.40 0.69 10.98
N THR A 173 15.60 0.92 10.49
CA THR A 173 16.81 0.27 10.94
C THR A 173 17.06 0.70 12.39
N THR A 174 16.37 0.08 13.35
CA THR A 174 16.92 -0.15 14.68
C THR A 174 17.76 -1.43 14.62
N GLU A 175 18.65 -1.53 13.65
CA GLU A 175 19.88 -2.28 13.79
C GLU A 175 20.89 -1.30 14.38
N ASP A 176 21.09 -1.40 15.67
CA ASP A 176 22.12 -0.74 16.45
C ASP A 176 23.48 -0.97 15.73
N PRO A 177 24.24 0.10 15.36
CA PRO A 177 25.54 -0.07 14.68
C PRO A 177 26.56 -0.85 15.51
N SER A 178 26.23 -1.21 16.76
CA SER A 178 27.12 -1.91 17.69
C SER A 178 27.26 -3.42 17.45
N GLU A 179 26.37 -4.07 16.68
CA GLU A 179 26.47 -5.53 16.47
C GLU A 179 27.23 -5.97 15.21
N GLN A 180 27.51 -5.06 14.26
CA GLN A 180 28.26 -5.40 13.05
C GLN A 180 29.79 -5.42 13.22
N SER A 181 30.33 -4.99 14.36
CA SER A 181 31.77 -4.99 14.60
C SER A 181 32.33 -6.32 15.13
N ALA A 182 31.49 -7.32 15.45
CA ALA A 182 31.93 -8.55 16.09
C ALA A 182 32.16 -9.75 15.16
N SER A 183 31.88 -9.66 13.86
CA SER A 183 31.98 -10.82 12.93
C SER A 183 33.13 -10.76 11.91
N LEU A 184 34.04 -9.78 11.98
CA LEU A 184 35.16 -9.64 11.02
C LEU A 184 36.52 -9.93 11.65
N THR A 185 36.60 -10.71 12.73
CA THR A 185 37.88 -11.17 13.26
C THR A 185 37.81 -12.65 13.67
N ARG A 186 37.89 -13.54 12.67
CA ARG A 186 38.50 -14.88 12.78
C ARG A 186 38.72 -15.47 11.40
#